data_b7011814e71ac9fbe0b67ec61eac83d3
#
_entry.id   b7011814e71ac9fbe0b67ec61eac83d3
#
_cell.length_a   1.000
_cell.length_b   1.000
_cell.length_c   1.000
_cell.angle_alpha   90.00
_cell.angle_beta   90.00
_cell.angle_gamma   90.00
#
_symmetry.space_group_name_H-M   'P 1'
#
loop_
_entity.id
_entity.type
_entity.pdbx_description
1 polymer ?
#
loop_
_entity_poly.entity_id
_entity_poly.type
_entity_poly.pdbx_seq_one_letter_code
_entity_poly.pdbx_strand_id
1 'polypeptide(L)'
;MTSQDTAQRAALRSQRLNQITNEPHTKLDALVKAHAPFETQANFARFVVAQYLFQSELVALYNDAELTAIVPDLPARCRAEAAKADLADLDTEVPAPVAGAVKNPGKAAALGWLFVSEGSKLGAAFLIKRAVGLGLSETFGARHLGEPAGGRAEGWKNFVKTLDSLEFSAQEEAEIEQAAVDAFNRFTVLLEQAYTPELA
;
A
#
# COMPACT_ATOMS: atom_id res chain seq x y z
N MET A 1 -12.13 15.74 -43.87
CA MET A 1 -12.29 15.11 -42.55
C MET A 1 -10.97 14.43 -42.26
N THR A 2 -10.13 15.11 -41.56
CA THR A 2 -8.71 14.78 -41.35
C THR A 2 -8.56 13.90 -40.11
N SER A 3 -7.87 12.81 -40.31
CA SER A 3 -7.49 11.76 -39.36
C SER A 3 -6.61 12.29 -38.19
N GLN A 4 -7.09 13.20 -37.40
CA GLN A 4 -6.41 13.67 -36.20
C GLN A 4 -6.88 13.01 -34.90
N ASP A 5 -7.86 12.07 -35.00
CA ASP A 5 -8.48 11.43 -33.83
C ASP A 5 -7.90 10.09 -33.43
N THR A 6 -6.83 9.62 -34.08
CA THR A 6 -6.30 8.27 -33.86
C THR A 6 -5.01 8.21 -33.04
N ALA A 7 -4.59 9.28 -32.41
CA ALA A 7 -3.27 9.34 -31.75
C ALA A 7 -3.27 9.85 -30.31
N GLN A 8 -4.39 9.97 -29.65
CA GLN A 8 -4.35 10.00 -28.19
C GLN A 8 -4.20 8.56 -27.75
N ARG A 9 -2.94 8.06 -27.72
CA ARG A 9 -2.62 6.80 -27.05
C ARG A 9 -3.29 6.86 -25.70
N ALA A 10 -4.31 6.02 -25.48
CA ALA A 10 -4.94 5.92 -24.17
C ALA A 10 -3.83 5.78 -23.14
N ALA A 11 -3.82 6.66 -22.11
CA ALA A 11 -2.82 6.61 -21.06
C ALA A 11 -2.79 5.21 -20.46
N LEU A 12 -1.60 4.68 -20.15
CA LEU A 12 -1.47 3.39 -19.49
C LEU A 12 -2.29 3.38 -18.20
N ARG A 13 -2.83 2.23 -17.81
CA ARG A 13 -3.63 2.09 -16.58
C ARG A 13 -2.88 2.64 -15.37
N SER A 14 -1.63 2.28 -15.21
CA SER A 14 -0.77 2.78 -14.13
C SER A 14 -0.64 4.31 -14.13
N GLN A 15 -0.61 4.95 -15.30
CA GLN A 15 -0.55 6.42 -15.41
C GLN A 15 -1.87 7.06 -14.96
N ARG A 16 -3.02 6.49 -15.37
CA ARG A 16 -4.34 6.95 -14.91
C ARG A 16 -4.48 6.79 -13.40
N LEU A 17 -4.08 5.63 -12.86
CA LEU A 17 -4.11 5.38 -11.41
C LEU A 17 -3.25 6.38 -10.65
N ASN A 18 -2.04 6.66 -11.10
CA ASN A 18 -1.19 7.69 -10.50
C ASN A 18 -1.85 9.07 -10.53
N GLN A 19 -2.54 9.41 -11.62
CA GLN A 19 -3.21 10.69 -11.75
C GLN A 19 -4.39 10.83 -10.79
N ILE A 20 -5.28 9.84 -10.73
CA ILE A 20 -6.48 9.90 -9.87
C ILE A 20 -6.15 9.78 -8.37
N THR A 21 -5.05 9.11 -8.04
CA THR A 21 -4.61 8.94 -6.65
C THR A 21 -3.66 10.04 -6.17
N ASN A 22 -3.30 11.01 -7.02
CA ASN A 22 -2.38 12.08 -6.65
C ASN A 22 -2.91 12.95 -5.49
N GLU A 23 -4.18 13.31 -5.53
CA GLU A 23 -4.81 14.11 -4.48
C GLU A 23 -4.91 13.33 -3.15
N PRO A 24 -5.47 12.11 -3.09
CA PRO A 24 -5.45 11.28 -1.88
C PRO A 24 -4.04 11.06 -1.34
N HIS A 25 -3.07 10.80 -2.20
CA HIS A 25 -1.67 10.64 -1.81
C HIS A 25 -1.11 11.90 -1.13
N THR A 26 -1.35 13.07 -1.73
CA THR A 26 -0.89 14.35 -1.17
C THR A 26 -1.51 14.64 0.20
N LYS A 27 -2.80 14.35 0.36
CA LYS A 27 -3.51 14.49 1.64
C LYS A 27 -2.94 13.55 2.70
N LEU A 28 -2.71 12.29 2.33
CA LEU A 28 -2.12 11.29 3.21
C LEU A 28 -0.70 11.69 3.65
N ASP A 29 0.14 12.16 2.74
CA ASP A 29 1.49 12.65 3.07
C ASP A 29 1.46 13.80 4.07
N ALA A 30 0.52 14.74 3.93
CA ALA A 30 0.33 15.83 4.87
C ALA A 30 -0.10 15.32 6.25
N LEU A 31 -1.00 14.35 6.29
CA LEU A 31 -1.48 13.73 7.52
C LEU A 31 -0.34 12.96 8.25
N VAL A 32 0.43 12.17 7.52
CA VAL A 32 1.60 11.47 8.07
C VAL A 32 2.59 12.46 8.67
N LYS A 33 2.86 13.57 7.99
CA LYS A 33 3.76 14.63 8.50
C LYS A 33 3.20 15.27 9.77
N ALA A 34 1.89 15.51 9.84
CA ALA A 34 1.25 16.10 11.01
C ALA A 34 1.33 15.19 12.26
N HIS A 35 1.27 13.87 12.09
CA HIS A 35 1.44 12.91 13.18
C HIS A 35 2.89 12.70 13.63
N ALA A 36 3.87 13.21 12.87
CA ALA A 36 5.29 13.15 13.20
C ALA A 36 5.80 11.76 13.63
N PRO A 37 5.56 10.69 12.81
CA PRO A 37 5.85 9.31 13.21
C PRO A 37 7.33 9.03 13.49
N PHE A 38 8.23 9.89 13.03
CA PHE A 38 9.67 9.72 13.18
C PHE A 38 10.29 10.62 14.24
N GLU A 39 9.50 11.22 15.12
CA GLU A 39 10.02 11.99 16.24
C GLU A 39 10.34 11.12 17.46
N THR A 40 9.53 10.08 17.69
CA THR A 40 9.75 9.10 18.77
C THR A 40 9.40 7.69 18.32
N GLN A 41 9.97 6.69 19.01
CA GLN A 41 9.58 5.28 18.76
C GLN A 41 8.10 5.05 19.06
N ALA A 42 7.53 5.70 20.07
CA ALA A 42 6.10 5.58 20.38
C ALA A 42 5.21 6.12 19.26
N ASN A 43 5.56 7.25 18.64
CA ASN A 43 4.84 7.74 17.45
C ASN A 43 5.03 6.82 16.25
N PHE A 44 6.23 6.28 16.09
CA PHE A 44 6.50 5.32 15.01
C PHE A 44 5.71 4.02 15.20
N ALA A 45 5.59 3.51 16.42
CA ALA A 45 4.78 2.33 16.71
C ALA A 45 3.31 2.50 16.27
N ARG A 46 2.71 3.68 16.49
CA ARG A 46 1.36 4.01 16.00
C ARG A 46 1.28 3.97 14.47
N PHE A 47 2.30 4.48 13.80
CA PHE A 47 2.39 4.36 12.34
C PHE A 47 2.46 2.90 11.89
N VAL A 48 3.25 2.06 12.59
CA VAL A 48 3.34 0.62 12.32
C VAL A 48 2.00 -0.08 12.57
N VAL A 49 1.22 0.33 13.59
CA VAL A 49 -0.15 -0.18 13.82
C VAL A 49 -1.02 0.03 12.58
N ALA A 50 -1.04 1.24 12.03
CA ALA A 50 -1.83 1.52 10.82
C ALA A 50 -1.35 0.69 9.62
N GLN A 51 -0.03 0.55 9.44
CA GLN A 51 0.57 -0.27 8.39
C GLN A 51 0.20 -1.75 8.54
N TYR A 52 0.27 -2.28 9.76
CA TYR A 52 -0.09 -3.66 10.06
C TYR A 52 -1.56 -3.93 9.74
N LEU A 53 -2.46 -3.08 10.24
CA LEU A 53 -3.90 -3.25 10.00
C LEU A 53 -4.22 -3.22 8.50
N PHE A 54 -3.69 -2.26 7.77
CA PHE A 54 -3.89 -2.17 6.32
C PHE A 54 -3.37 -3.41 5.59
N GLN A 55 -2.15 -3.84 5.88
CA GLN A 55 -1.57 -5.03 5.25
C GLN A 55 -2.34 -6.31 5.62
N SER A 56 -2.85 -6.40 6.86
CA SER A 56 -3.65 -7.53 7.33
C SER A 56 -4.97 -7.65 6.57
N GLU A 57 -5.61 -6.53 6.21
CA GLU A 57 -6.82 -6.51 5.39
C GLU A 57 -6.56 -6.99 3.95
N LEU A 58 -5.32 -6.87 3.47
CA LEU A 58 -4.92 -7.28 2.12
C LEU A 58 -4.36 -8.71 2.03
N VAL A 59 -4.15 -9.40 3.14
CA VAL A 59 -3.55 -10.75 3.15
C VAL A 59 -4.28 -11.71 2.21
N ALA A 60 -5.61 -11.65 2.17
CA ALA A 60 -6.41 -12.49 1.29
C ALA A 60 -6.11 -12.23 -0.19
N LEU A 61 -5.88 -10.97 -0.59
CA LEU A 61 -5.53 -10.60 -1.96
C LEU A 61 -4.13 -11.09 -2.34
N TYR A 62 -3.18 -10.98 -1.42
CA TYR A 62 -1.82 -11.46 -1.64
C TYR A 62 -1.73 -12.99 -1.76
N ASN A 63 -2.72 -13.72 -1.24
CA ASN A 63 -2.79 -15.18 -1.31
C ASN A 63 -3.87 -15.68 -2.29
N ASP A 64 -4.52 -14.80 -3.02
CA ASP A 64 -5.52 -15.18 -4.02
C ASP A 64 -4.87 -15.92 -5.20
N ALA A 65 -5.45 -17.06 -5.57
CA ALA A 65 -4.87 -17.94 -6.59
C ALA A 65 -4.88 -17.31 -8.00
N GLU A 66 -5.92 -16.55 -8.36
CA GLU A 66 -6.00 -15.88 -9.65
C GLU A 66 -4.98 -14.74 -9.74
N LEU A 67 -4.88 -13.95 -8.68
CA LEU A 67 -3.91 -12.85 -8.62
C LEU A 67 -2.47 -13.35 -8.59
N THR A 68 -2.20 -14.44 -7.88
CA THR A 68 -0.87 -15.09 -7.83
C THR A 68 -0.47 -15.65 -9.19
N ALA A 69 -1.43 -16.12 -10.00
CA ALA A 69 -1.15 -16.57 -11.35
C ALA A 69 -0.73 -15.45 -12.31
N ILE A 70 -1.14 -14.20 -12.01
CA ILE A 70 -0.83 -13.02 -12.85
C ILE A 70 0.37 -12.23 -12.34
N VAL A 71 0.49 -12.09 -11.01
CA VAL A 71 1.57 -11.31 -10.37
C VAL A 71 2.54 -12.30 -9.72
N PRO A 72 3.75 -12.47 -10.27
CA PRO A 72 4.75 -13.38 -9.71
C PRO A 72 5.10 -13.03 -8.25
N ASP A 73 5.30 -14.06 -7.44
CA ASP A 73 5.72 -13.95 -6.03
C ASP A 73 4.80 -13.10 -5.15
N LEU A 74 3.53 -12.95 -5.54
CA LEU A 74 2.57 -12.09 -4.86
C LEU A 74 2.49 -12.37 -3.34
N PRO A 75 2.39 -13.63 -2.85
CA PRO A 75 2.33 -13.92 -1.41
C PRO A 75 3.54 -13.38 -0.64
N ALA A 76 4.74 -13.47 -1.21
CA ALA A 76 5.98 -13.01 -0.58
C ALA A 76 6.08 -11.46 -0.50
N ARG A 77 5.20 -10.76 -1.21
CA ARG A 77 5.16 -9.30 -1.23
C ARG A 77 4.36 -8.69 -0.08
N CYS A 78 3.54 -9.48 0.62
CA CYS A 78 2.74 -9.01 1.76
C CYS A 78 3.64 -8.59 2.92
N ARG A 79 3.34 -7.47 3.56
CA ARG A 79 4.12 -6.91 4.67
C ARG A 79 3.47 -7.08 6.05
N ALA A 80 2.34 -7.78 6.13
CA ALA A 80 1.61 -7.96 7.38
C ALA A 80 2.47 -8.60 8.48
N GLU A 81 3.15 -9.71 8.18
CA GLU A 81 3.98 -10.41 9.16
C GLU A 81 5.23 -9.59 9.57
N ALA A 82 5.82 -8.86 8.62
CA ALA A 82 6.93 -7.96 8.94
C ALA A 82 6.48 -6.82 9.88
N ALA A 83 5.34 -6.19 9.59
CA ALA A 83 4.79 -5.15 10.45
C ALA A 83 4.39 -5.68 11.84
N LYS A 84 3.85 -6.91 11.90
CA LYS A 84 3.56 -7.59 13.17
C LYS A 84 4.81 -7.83 14.02
N ALA A 85 5.89 -8.28 13.39
CA ALA A 85 7.18 -8.46 14.07
C ALA A 85 7.75 -7.12 14.56
N ASP A 86 7.57 -6.05 13.79
CA ASP A 86 8.00 -4.71 14.19
C ASP A 86 7.23 -4.19 15.40
N LEU A 87 5.91 -4.46 15.50
CA LEU A 87 5.14 -4.12 16.71
C LEU A 87 5.67 -4.84 17.95
N ALA A 88 6.05 -6.11 17.82
CA ALA A 88 6.65 -6.87 18.92
C ALA A 88 8.00 -6.27 19.35
N ASP A 89 8.85 -5.85 18.40
CA ASP A 89 10.11 -5.17 18.71
C ASP A 89 9.93 -3.82 19.40
N LEU A 90 8.81 -3.17 19.15
CA LEU A 90 8.44 -1.86 19.71
C LEU A 90 7.61 -1.97 21.01
N ASP A 91 7.55 -3.16 21.63
CA ASP A 91 6.74 -3.44 22.82
C ASP A 91 5.28 -2.95 22.70
N THR A 92 4.72 -3.07 21.48
CA THR A 92 3.38 -2.59 21.15
C THR A 92 2.45 -3.77 20.91
N GLU A 93 1.27 -3.74 21.56
CA GLU A 93 0.25 -4.76 21.36
C GLU A 93 -0.18 -4.82 19.88
N VAL A 94 -0.27 -6.04 19.36
CA VAL A 94 -0.74 -6.27 17.99
C VAL A 94 -2.25 -6.18 17.97
N PRO A 95 -2.85 -5.17 17.32
CA PRO A 95 -4.30 -5.03 17.30
C PRO A 95 -4.96 -6.17 16.51
N ALA A 96 -6.18 -6.52 16.89
CA ALA A 96 -6.97 -7.46 16.09
C ALA A 96 -7.28 -6.84 14.72
N PRO A 97 -7.10 -7.58 13.62
CA PRO A 97 -7.50 -7.10 12.30
C PRO A 97 -8.98 -6.73 12.27
N VAL A 98 -9.29 -5.56 11.71
CA VAL A 98 -10.68 -5.14 11.56
C VAL A 98 -11.29 -5.88 10.38
N ALA A 99 -12.42 -6.56 10.60
CA ALA A 99 -13.11 -7.29 9.52
C ALA A 99 -13.57 -6.30 8.43
N GLY A 100 -12.91 -6.38 7.29
CA GLY A 100 -13.50 -6.20 6.01
C GLY A 100 -13.80 -4.81 5.46
N ALA A 101 -12.81 -3.92 5.30
CA ALA A 101 -12.93 -2.90 4.24
C ALA A 101 -12.79 -3.55 2.84
N VAL A 102 -12.03 -4.62 2.76
CA VAL A 102 -11.81 -5.41 1.53
C VAL A 102 -12.61 -6.71 1.63
N LYS A 103 -13.86 -6.68 1.19
CA LYS A 103 -14.74 -7.85 1.19
C LYS A 103 -14.73 -8.51 -0.19
N ASN A 104 -13.91 -9.56 -0.36
CA ASN A 104 -13.88 -10.39 -1.57
C ASN A 104 -14.04 -9.56 -2.86
N PRO A 105 -13.17 -8.60 -3.13
CA PRO A 105 -13.29 -7.80 -4.34
C PRO A 105 -13.06 -8.70 -5.55
N GLY A 106 -13.74 -8.40 -6.65
CA GLY A 106 -13.40 -9.00 -7.94
C GLY A 106 -11.95 -8.72 -8.32
N LYS A 107 -11.40 -9.47 -9.25
CA LYS A 107 -10.00 -9.35 -9.70
C LYS A 107 -9.59 -7.91 -10.05
N ALA A 108 -10.46 -7.18 -10.73
CA ALA A 108 -10.23 -5.79 -11.11
C ALA A 108 -10.02 -4.91 -9.87
N ALA A 109 -10.98 -4.85 -8.96
CA ALA A 109 -10.88 -4.07 -7.73
C ALA A 109 -9.69 -4.49 -6.87
N ALA A 110 -9.39 -5.80 -6.77
CA ALA A 110 -8.22 -6.31 -6.03
C ALA A 110 -6.91 -5.71 -6.55
N LEU A 111 -6.75 -5.56 -7.87
CA LEU A 111 -5.57 -4.94 -8.46
C LEU A 111 -5.44 -3.45 -8.13
N GLY A 112 -6.55 -2.73 -7.95
CA GLY A 112 -6.54 -1.35 -7.47
C GLY A 112 -6.00 -1.24 -6.04
N TRP A 113 -6.43 -2.12 -5.13
CA TRP A 113 -5.89 -2.21 -3.76
C TRP A 113 -4.39 -2.54 -3.77
N LEU A 114 -4.00 -3.55 -4.56
CA LEU A 114 -2.60 -3.96 -4.67
C LEU A 114 -1.72 -2.87 -5.29
N PHE A 115 -2.25 -2.08 -6.23
CA PHE A 115 -1.51 -0.95 -6.82
C PHE A 115 -1.03 0.02 -5.74
N VAL A 116 -1.89 0.39 -4.80
CA VAL A 116 -1.52 1.30 -3.70
C VAL A 116 -0.56 0.63 -2.74
N SER A 117 -0.81 -0.63 -2.36
CA SER A 117 0.08 -1.37 -1.46
C SER A 117 1.47 -1.59 -2.06
N GLU A 118 1.56 -2.00 -3.32
CA GLU A 118 2.84 -2.18 -4.01
C GLU A 118 3.58 -0.86 -4.23
N GLY A 119 2.87 0.20 -4.62
CA GLY A 119 3.43 1.54 -4.82
C GLY A 119 4.02 2.14 -3.54
N SER A 120 3.40 1.87 -2.38
CA SER A 120 3.87 2.36 -1.08
C SER A 120 5.30 1.90 -0.74
N LYS A 121 5.73 0.76 -1.28
CA LYS A 121 7.08 0.22 -1.07
C LYS A 121 8.19 1.09 -1.64
N LEU A 122 7.90 1.89 -2.67
CA LEU A 122 8.86 2.88 -3.18
C LEU A 122 9.14 3.97 -2.15
N GLY A 123 8.09 4.48 -1.50
CA GLY A 123 8.20 5.46 -0.43
C GLY A 123 8.94 4.93 0.80
N ALA A 124 8.86 3.63 1.07
CA ALA A 124 9.55 3.00 2.19
C ALA A 124 11.08 3.20 2.16
N ALA A 125 11.68 3.44 0.98
CA ALA A 125 13.10 3.76 0.85
C ALA A 125 13.51 5.07 1.57
N PHE A 126 12.58 6.01 1.68
CA PHE A 126 12.80 7.26 2.42
C PHE A 126 12.46 7.09 3.91
N LEU A 127 11.41 6.32 4.21
CA LEU A 127 10.93 6.12 5.57
C LEU A 127 11.92 5.31 6.41
N ILE A 128 12.55 4.28 5.84
CA ILE A 128 13.55 3.48 6.56
C ILE A 128 14.76 4.33 7.00
N LYS A 129 15.19 5.29 6.19
CA LYS A 129 16.28 6.20 6.55
C LYS A 129 15.94 7.07 7.75
N ARG A 130 14.66 7.45 7.89
CA ARG A 130 14.18 8.20 9.06
C ARG A 130 14.06 7.29 10.28
N ALA A 131 13.62 6.05 10.11
CA ALA A 131 13.54 5.07 11.20
C ALA A 131 14.91 4.76 11.82
N VAL A 132 16.00 4.79 11.03
CA VAL A 132 17.37 4.66 11.54
C VAL A 132 17.69 5.71 12.60
N GLY A 133 17.17 6.94 12.46
CA GLY A 133 17.32 7.99 13.47
C GLY A 133 16.67 7.66 14.83
N LEU A 134 15.73 6.71 14.85
CA LEU A 134 15.10 6.18 16.06
C LEU A 134 15.80 4.92 16.62
N GLY A 135 16.91 4.49 16.02
CA GLY A 135 17.60 3.24 16.38
C GLY A 135 16.97 1.98 15.77
N LEU A 136 16.08 2.14 14.77
CA LEU A 136 15.39 1.04 14.10
C LEU A 136 16.09 0.65 12.78
N SER A 137 15.82 -0.56 12.31
CA SER A 137 16.45 -1.08 11.10
C SER A 137 15.55 -2.06 10.35
N GLU A 138 16.01 -2.51 9.18
CA GLU A 138 15.33 -3.56 8.40
C GLU A 138 15.29 -4.93 9.11
N THR A 139 15.99 -5.08 10.22
CA THR A 139 16.02 -6.32 11.03
C THR A 139 15.42 -6.13 12.43
N PHE A 140 15.09 -4.88 12.81
CA PHE A 140 14.53 -4.55 14.12
C PHE A 140 13.62 -3.32 14.05
N GLY A 141 12.35 -3.50 14.33
CA GLY A 141 11.34 -2.46 14.49
C GLY A 141 10.89 -1.75 13.20
N ALA A 142 11.56 -1.97 12.06
CA ALA A 142 11.21 -1.38 10.79
C ALA A 142 11.38 -2.35 9.58
N ARG A 143 11.18 -3.66 9.81
CA ARG A 143 11.26 -4.72 8.78
C ARG A 143 10.30 -4.48 7.63
N HIS A 144 9.08 -4.01 7.94
CA HIS A 144 8.05 -3.73 6.93
C HIS A 144 8.48 -2.63 5.94
N LEU A 145 9.44 -1.79 6.32
CA LEU A 145 10.08 -0.80 5.44
C LEU A 145 11.32 -1.34 4.73
N GLY A 146 11.74 -2.57 5.01
CA GLY A 146 12.92 -3.20 4.44
C GLY A 146 12.84 -3.38 2.93
N GLU A 147 14.02 -3.45 2.27
CA GLU A 147 14.10 -3.69 0.84
C GLU A 147 13.76 -5.15 0.51
N PRO A 148 12.80 -5.42 -0.40
CA PRO A 148 12.49 -6.78 -0.80
C PRO A 148 13.66 -7.39 -1.60
N ALA A 149 13.77 -8.72 -1.57
CA ALA A 149 14.65 -9.44 -2.47
C ALA A 149 14.35 -9.06 -3.94
N GLY A 150 15.37 -8.70 -4.70
CA GLY A 150 15.21 -8.22 -6.08
C GLY A 150 15.00 -6.72 -6.24
N GLY A 151 14.92 -5.96 -5.13
CA GLY A 151 14.84 -4.49 -5.14
C GLY A 151 13.42 -3.93 -5.33
N ARG A 152 13.19 -2.75 -4.73
CA ARG A 152 11.89 -2.04 -4.75
C ARG A 152 11.49 -1.60 -6.15
N ALA A 153 12.43 -0.99 -6.87
CA ALA A 153 12.18 -0.42 -8.19
C ALA A 153 11.85 -1.50 -9.22
N GLU A 154 12.57 -2.61 -9.18
CA GLU A 154 12.32 -3.74 -10.10
C GLU A 154 11.00 -4.43 -9.77
N GLY A 155 10.71 -4.65 -8.48
CA GLY A 155 9.42 -5.20 -8.04
C GLY A 155 8.23 -4.36 -8.49
N TRP A 156 8.32 -3.03 -8.34
CA TRP A 156 7.30 -2.10 -8.81
C TRP A 156 7.16 -2.11 -10.34
N LYS A 157 8.26 -2.02 -11.07
CA LYS A 157 8.27 -2.05 -12.52
C LYS A 157 7.61 -3.32 -13.08
N ASN A 158 7.91 -4.47 -12.48
CA ASN A 158 7.31 -5.73 -12.88
C ASN A 158 5.80 -5.78 -12.57
N PHE A 159 5.37 -5.28 -11.42
CA PHE A 159 3.96 -5.17 -11.08
C PHE A 159 3.21 -4.26 -12.07
N VAL A 160 3.72 -3.06 -12.33
CA VAL A 160 3.11 -2.10 -13.27
C VAL A 160 3.05 -2.67 -14.69
N LYS A 161 4.14 -3.31 -15.15
CA LYS A 161 4.15 -3.97 -16.47
C LYS A 161 3.06 -5.02 -16.60
N THR A 162 2.89 -5.84 -15.57
CA THR A 162 1.80 -6.83 -15.51
C THR A 162 0.45 -6.14 -15.54
N LEU A 163 0.23 -5.17 -14.65
CA LEU A 163 -1.02 -4.42 -14.54
C LEU A 163 -1.44 -3.77 -15.86
N ASP A 164 -0.49 -3.15 -16.56
CA ASP A 164 -0.74 -2.45 -17.84
C ASP A 164 -0.95 -3.41 -19.02
N SER A 165 -0.52 -4.68 -18.91
CA SER A 165 -0.70 -5.69 -19.95
C SER A 165 -2.06 -6.39 -19.93
N LEU A 166 -2.81 -6.27 -18.83
CA LEU A 166 -4.12 -6.92 -18.70
C LEU A 166 -5.20 -6.17 -19.47
N GLU A 167 -6.17 -6.91 -19.98
CA GLU A 167 -7.33 -6.36 -20.65
C GLU A 167 -8.54 -6.40 -19.71
N PHE A 168 -9.23 -5.27 -19.60
CA PHE A 168 -10.43 -5.10 -18.78
C PHE A 168 -11.51 -4.36 -19.55
N SER A 169 -12.77 -4.64 -19.22
CA SER A 169 -13.91 -3.85 -19.68
C SER A 169 -13.89 -2.46 -19.04
N ALA A 170 -14.64 -1.51 -19.61
CA ALA A 170 -14.76 -0.16 -19.05
C ALA A 170 -15.29 -0.15 -17.60
N GLN A 171 -16.14 -1.10 -17.25
CA GLN A 171 -16.64 -1.25 -15.87
C GLN A 171 -15.51 -1.71 -14.93
N GLU A 172 -14.75 -2.73 -15.32
CA GLU A 172 -13.62 -3.21 -14.52
C GLU A 172 -12.52 -2.15 -14.36
N GLU A 173 -12.25 -1.35 -15.41
CA GLU A 173 -11.33 -0.21 -15.31
C GLU A 173 -11.80 0.79 -14.24
N ALA A 174 -13.10 1.10 -14.21
CA ALA A 174 -13.66 1.98 -13.17
C ALA A 174 -13.58 1.35 -11.77
N GLU A 175 -13.74 0.04 -11.65
CA GLU A 175 -13.59 -0.70 -10.39
C GLU A 175 -12.13 -0.65 -9.88
N ILE A 176 -11.13 -0.79 -10.77
CA ILE A 176 -9.70 -0.66 -10.43
C ILE A 176 -9.42 0.76 -9.90
N GLU A 177 -9.90 1.77 -10.62
CA GLU A 177 -9.69 3.18 -10.27
C GLU A 177 -10.31 3.52 -8.91
N GLN A 178 -11.58 3.12 -8.69
CA GLN A 178 -12.26 3.34 -7.41
C GLN A 178 -11.55 2.61 -6.27
N ALA A 179 -11.14 1.36 -6.47
CA ALA A 179 -10.45 0.58 -5.45
C ALA A 179 -9.09 1.19 -5.05
N ALA A 180 -8.37 1.82 -5.97
CA ALA A 180 -7.15 2.54 -5.65
C ALA A 180 -7.41 3.77 -4.78
N VAL A 181 -8.49 4.52 -5.04
CA VAL A 181 -8.92 5.64 -4.18
C VAL A 181 -9.36 5.14 -2.80
N ASP A 182 -10.14 4.05 -2.77
CA ASP A 182 -10.62 3.44 -1.51
C ASP A 182 -9.46 2.95 -0.64
N ALA A 183 -8.39 2.43 -1.24
CA ALA A 183 -7.19 2.01 -0.52
C ALA A 183 -6.50 3.19 0.20
N PHE A 184 -6.36 4.33 -0.44
CA PHE A 184 -5.85 5.55 0.21
C PHE A 184 -6.77 6.03 1.34
N ASN A 185 -8.09 6.08 1.09
CA ASN A 185 -9.07 6.47 2.09
C ASN A 185 -9.04 5.53 3.30
N ARG A 186 -8.94 4.22 3.06
CA ARG A 186 -8.86 3.23 4.13
C ARG A 186 -7.61 3.40 4.97
N PHE A 187 -6.45 3.55 4.34
CA PHE A 187 -5.21 3.77 5.09
C PHE A 187 -5.26 5.08 5.90
N THR A 188 -5.85 6.14 5.35
CA THR A 188 -6.08 7.41 6.07
C THR A 188 -6.89 7.19 7.35
N VAL A 189 -8.01 6.46 7.27
CA VAL A 189 -8.84 6.13 8.44
C VAL A 189 -8.05 5.33 9.49
N LEU A 190 -7.31 4.31 9.05
CA LEU A 190 -6.50 3.49 9.95
C LEU A 190 -5.40 4.31 10.64
N LEU A 191 -4.79 5.25 9.91
CA LEU A 191 -3.77 6.13 10.44
C LEU A 191 -4.35 7.07 11.50
N GLU A 192 -5.49 7.72 11.22
CA GLU A 192 -6.17 8.58 12.19
C GLU A 192 -6.56 7.80 13.45
N GLN A 193 -7.10 6.59 13.30
CA GLN A 193 -7.44 5.73 14.42
C GLN A 193 -6.22 5.37 15.29
N ALA A 194 -5.09 5.03 14.66
CA ALA A 194 -3.87 4.68 15.37
C ALA A 194 -3.27 5.85 16.19
N TYR A 195 -3.56 7.08 15.79
CA TYR A 195 -3.10 8.28 16.51
C TYR A 195 -4.16 8.92 17.42
N THR A 196 -5.40 8.42 17.39
CA THR A 196 -6.43 8.85 18.33
C THR A 196 -6.10 8.26 19.71
N PRO A 197 -6.03 9.07 20.79
CA PRO A 197 -5.88 8.53 22.12
C PRO A 197 -7.07 7.62 22.42
N GLU A 198 -6.82 6.41 22.92
CA GLU A 198 -7.89 5.62 23.53
C GLU A 198 -8.52 6.47 24.63
N LEU A 199 -9.84 6.64 24.58
CA LEU A 199 -10.58 7.23 25.68
C LEU A 199 -10.41 6.29 26.86
N ALA A 200 -9.52 6.71 27.80
CA ALA A 200 -9.24 6.01 29.03
C ALA A 200 -10.49 5.94 29.93
#